data_cc7a1ef7f74a67cbf4f707a5c4d9ea9a
#
_entry.id   cc7a1ef7f74a67cbf4f707a5c4d9ea9a
#
_cell.length_a   1.000
_cell.length_b   1.000
_cell.length_c   1.000
_cell.angle_alpha   90.00
_cell.angle_beta   90.00
_cell.angle_gamma   90.00
#
_symmetry.space_group_name_H-M   'P 1'
#
loop_
_entity.id
_entity.type
_entity.pdbx_description
1 polymer ?
#
loop_
_entity_poly.entity_id
_entity_poly.type
_entity_poly.pdbx_seq_one_letter_code
_entity_poly.pdbx_strand_id
1 'polypeptide(L)'
;RDDVESRGLGDVYKRQFYASGHEIGNHSASHNMYSSLTESEIIKDITLCNEAVKKAIGITPVLLRAPSGDYTNDTITAATKLNMKTIQWSVDSLDWKGLDTDEIVKRVTDKTECGSIILFHNDIKNTPDALDRILTELEKKGYSFVTVSELIYDGDYKIDSAGKQIKNAAAN
;
A
#
# COMPACT_ATOMS: atom_id res chain seq x y z
N ARG A 1 16.30 -2.09 10.08
CA ARG A 1 17.16 -2.77 11.10
C ARG A 1 16.37 -3.94 11.61
N ASP A 2 16.40 -5.02 10.84
CA ASP A 2 15.68 -6.23 11.22
C ASP A 2 16.71 -7.24 11.68
N ASP A 3 16.87 -7.31 13.01
CA ASP A 3 17.52 -8.45 13.61
C ASP A 3 16.61 -9.69 13.53
N VAL A 4 17.16 -10.86 13.81
CA VAL A 4 16.48 -12.14 13.58
C VAL A 4 15.22 -12.30 14.47
N GLU A 5 15.13 -11.57 15.57
CA GLU A 5 13.98 -11.61 16.48
C GLU A 5 12.79 -10.81 15.94
N SER A 6 13.04 -9.65 15.30
CA SER A 6 11.97 -8.86 14.69
C SER A 6 11.31 -9.57 13.50
N ARG A 7 12.02 -10.43 12.77
CA ARG A 7 11.47 -11.23 11.67
C ARG A 7 10.40 -12.22 12.14
N GLY A 8 10.61 -12.88 13.27
CA GLY A 8 9.64 -13.83 13.83
C GLY A 8 8.35 -13.14 14.28
N LEU A 9 8.46 -12.01 14.97
CA LEU A 9 7.32 -11.18 15.36
C LEU A 9 6.58 -10.62 14.13
N GLY A 10 7.30 -10.12 13.12
CA GLY A 10 6.72 -9.66 11.87
C GLY A 10 5.88 -10.73 11.17
N ASP A 11 6.29 -11.98 11.19
CA ASP A 11 5.53 -13.08 10.59
C ASP A 11 4.28 -13.44 11.38
N VAL A 12 4.28 -13.28 12.72
CA VAL A 12 3.07 -13.43 13.54
C VAL A 12 2.04 -12.35 13.18
N TYR A 13 2.45 -11.09 13.10
CA TYR A 13 1.55 -10.00 12.71
C TYR A 13 1.01 -10.15 11.28
N LYS A 14 1.85 -10.56 10.32
CA LYS A 14 1.39 -10.83 8.95
C LYS A 14 0.29 -11.90 8.93
N ARG A 15 0.46 -12.98 9.71
CA ARG A 15 -0.56 -14.03 9.84
C ARG A 15 -1.86 -13.50 10.47
N GLN A 16 -1.76 -12.68 11.51
CA GLN A 16 -2.94 -12.10 12.16
C GLN A 16 -3.70 -11.17 11.19
N PHE A 17 -3.02 -10.24 10.51
CA PHE A 17 -3.65 -9.35 9.55
C PHE A 17 -4.30 -10.13 8.41
N TYR A 18 -3.61 -11.11 7.84
CA TYR A 18 -4.16 -11.94 6.78
C TYR A 18 -5.38 -12.74 7.24
N ALA A 19 -5.32 -13.36 8.43
CA ALA A 19 -6.44 -14.11 9.01
C ALA A 19 -7.65 -13.21 9.36
N SER A 20 -7.41 -11.91 9.60
CA SER A 20 -8.45 -10.90 9.82
C SER A 20 -9.02 -10.30 8.53
N GLY A 21 -8.65 -10.82 7.36
CA GLY A 21 -9.19 -10.38 6.08
C GLY A 21 -8.46 -9.19 5.45
N HIS A 22 -7.34 -8.75 6.01
CA HIS A 22 -6.53 -7.69 5.40
C HIS A 22 -5.71 -8.23 4.23
N GLU A 23 -5.55 -7.40 3.20
CA GLU A 23 -4.70 -7.70 2.06
C GLU A 23 -3.23 -7.39 2.39
N ILE A 24 -2.35 -8.31 2.05
CA ILE A 24 -0.91 -8.15 2.23
C ILE A 24 -0.24 -7.86 0.89
N GLY A 25 0.33 -6.67 0.77
CA GLY A 25 1.11 -6.24 -0.39
C GLY A 25 2.62 -6.37 -0.18
N ASN A 26 3.37 -6.16 -1.26
CA ASN A 26 4.82 -6.11 -1.27
C ASN A 26 5.29 -4.65 -1.09
N HIS A 27 6.26 -4.44 -0.22
CA HIS A 27 6.89 -3.13 -0.01
C HIS A 27 8.42 -3.22 -0.03
N SER A 28 8.97 -4.03 -0.98
CA SER A 28 10.41 -4.27 -1.08
C SER A 28 10.96 -5.20 0.02
N ALA A 29 12.08 -5.82 -0.24
CA ALA A 29 12.85 -6.56 0.76
C ALA A 29 13.94 -5.71 1.40
N SER A 30 14.50 -4.75 0.66
CA SER A 30 15.64 -3.93 1.08
C SER A 30 15.29 -2.50 1.47
N HIS A 31 14.07 -2.04 1.08
CA HIS A 31 13.61 -0.66 1.21
C HIS A 31 14.51 0.37 0.47
N ASN A 32 15.21 -0.05 -0.58
CA ASN A 32 16.00 0.84 -1.42
C ASN A 32 15.09 1.69 -2.34
N MET A 33 15.57 2.90 -2.68
CA MET A 33 14.91 3.75 -3.68
C MET A 33 15.01 3.07 -5.06
N TYR A 34 13.87 2.78 -5.67
CA TYR A 34 13.84 2.04 -6.93
C TYR A 34 14.34 2.83 -8.13
N SER A 35 14.31 4.16 -8.06
CA SER A 35 14.94 5.02 -9.07
C SER A 35 16.46 4.85 -9.18
N SER A 36 17.10 4.28 -8.15
CA SER A 36 18.54 4.00 -8.13
C SER A 36 18.91 2.58 -8.57
N LEU A 37 17.92 1.74 -8.87
CA LEU A 37 18.10 0.34 -9.22
C LEU A 37 17.77 0.07 -10.69
N THR A 38 18.44 -0.91 -11.26
CA THR A 38 18.07 -1.47 -12.57
C THR A 38 16.81 -2.32 -12.47
N GLU A 39 16.11 -2.53 -13.56
CA GLU A 39 14.93 -3.40 -13.61
C GLU A 39 15.21 -4.79 -13.03
N SER A 40 16.37 -5.39 -13.33
CA SER A 40 16.73 -6.71 -12.81
C SER A 40 16.95 -6.75 -11.31
N GLU A 41 17.49 -5.68 -10.71
CA GLU A 41 17.64 -5.53 -9.27
C GLU A 41 16.30 -5.33 -8.59
N ILE A 42 15.40 -4.55 -9.19
CA ILE A 42 14.02 -4.37 -8.72
C ILE A 42 13.27 -5.72 -8.72
N ILE A 43 13.34 -6.49 -9.82
CA ILE A 43 12.74 -7.84 -9.90
C ILE A 43 13.25 -8.74 -8.78
N LYS A 44 14.56 -8.74 -8.53
CA LYS A 44 15.17 -9.53 -7.48
C LYS A 44 14.66 -9.14 -6.10
N ASP A 45 14.60 -7.84 -5.82
CA ASP A 45 14.14 -7.30 -4.54
C ASP A 45 12.67 -7.62 -4.28
N ILE A 46 11.80 -7.41 -5.28
CA ILE A 46 10.38 -7.79 -5.21
C ILE A 46 10.22 -9.29 -4.97
N THR A 47 10.99 -10.12 -5.68
CA THR A 47 10.92 -11.58 -5.56
C THR A 47 11.29 -12.04 -4.15
N LEU A 48 12.35 -11.49 -3.57
CA LEU A 48 12.77 -11.80 -2.20
C LEU A 48 11.66 -11.48 -1.18
N CYS A 49 11.00 -10.34 -1.32
CA CYS A 49 9.88 -9.97 -0.46
C CYS A 49 8.68 -10.92 -0.66
N ASN A 50 8.33 -11.24 -1.91
CA ASN A 50 7.25 -12.18 -2.23
C ASN A 50 7.50 -13.56 -1.62
N GLU A 51 8.72 -14.08 -1.70
CA GLU A 51 9.12 -15.35 -1.10
C GLU A 51 8.98 -15.33 0.43
N ALA A 52 9.39 -14.24 1.07
CA ALA A 52 9.24 -14.07 2.52
C ALA A 52 7.77 -14.04 2.94
N VAL A 53 6.91 -13.30 2.22
CA VAL A 53 5.47 -13.28 2.47
C VAL A 53 4.85 -14.66 2.24
N LYS A 54 5.17 -15.32 1.13
CA LYS A 54 4.68 -16.66 0.81
C LYS A 54 5.07 -17.69 1.88
N LYS A 55 6.29 -17.60 2.39
CA LYS A 55 6.74 -18.46 3.50
C LYS A 55 5.95 -18.20 4.77
N ALA A 56 5.61 -16.94 5.08
CA ALA A 56 4.93 -16.57 6.31
C ALA A 56 3.44 -16.91 6.31
N ILE A 57 2.74 -16.69 5.20
CA ILE A 57 1.26 -16.74 5.12
C ILE A 57 0.72 -17.57 3.95
N GLY A 58 1.56 -18.18 3.12
CA GLY A 58 1.16 -19.10 2.06
C GLY A 58 0.70 -18.45 0.74
N ILE A 59 0.63 -17.12 0.67
CA ILE A 59 0.21 -16.38 -0.54
C ILE A 59 1.38 -15.58 -1.14
N THR A 60 1.31 -15.34 -2.46
CA THR A 60 2.20 -14.39 -3.13
C THR A 60 1.46 -13.07 -3.31
N PRO A 61 1.99 -11.91 -2.85
CA PRO A 61 1.39 -10.62 -3.07
C PRO A 61 1.20 -10.30 -4.55
N VAL A 62 0.11 -9.63 -4.87
CA VAL A 62 -0.20 -9.15 -6.23
C VAL A 62 -0.11 -7.63 -6.37
N LEU A 63 0.10 -6.94 -5.26
CA LEU A 63 0.26 -5.49 -5.19
C LEU A 63 1.66 -5.14 -4.71
N LEU A 64 2.27 -4.14 -5.35
CA LEU A 64 3.55 -3.54 -4.99
C LEU A 64 3.37 -2.07 -4.65
N ARG A 65 3.84 -1.65 -3.50
CA ARG A 65 4.11 -0.23 -3.23
C ARG A 65 5.62 -0.03 -3.16
N ALA A 66 6.15 0.84 -4.02
CA ALA A 66 7.57 1.15 -4.02
C ALA A 66 7.98 1.89 -2.73
N PRO A 67 9.19 1.64 -2.18
CA PRO A 67 9.71 2.37 -1.02
C PRO A 67 9.64 3.88 -1.23
N SER A 68 9.17 4.61 -0.23
CA SER A 68 9.00 6.07 -0.27
C SER A 68 8.15 6.59 -1.43
N GLY A 69 7.39 5.73 -2.11
CA GLY A 69 6.67 6.07 -3.33
C GLY A 69 7.56 6.34 -4.54
N ASP A 70 8.83 5.96 -4.46
CA ASP A 70 9.83 6.17 -5.51
C ASP A 70 9.75 5.06 -6.56
N TYR A 71 9.14 5.37 -7.71
CA TYR A 71 8.99 4.43 -8.82
C TYR A 71 9.33 5.06 -10.16
N THR A 72 9.74 4.23 -11.09
CA THR A 72 10.07 4.57 -12.47
C THR A 72 9.31 3.65 -13.44
N ASN A 73 9.50 3.84 -14.73
CA ASN A 73 8.99 2.90 -15.73
C ASN A 73 9.55 1.49 -15.53
N ASP A 74 10.81 1.37 -15.07
CA ASP A 74 11.42 0.08 -14.77
C ASP A 74 10.73 -0.62 -13.60
N THR A 75 10.29 0.15 -12.60
CA THR A 75 9.49 -0.38 -11.48
C THR A 75 8.15 -0.96 -11.97
N ILE A 76 7.45 -0.22 -12.82
CA ILE A 76 6.16 -0.67 -13.39
C ILE A 76 6.37 -1.91 -14.26
N THR A 77 7.41 -1.91 -15.09
CA THR A 77 7.76 -3.05 -15.95
C THR A 77 8.12 -4.29 -15.13
N ALA A 78 8.95 -4.13 -14.10
CA ALA A 78 9.35 -5.21 -13.19
C ALA A 78 8.13 -5.82 -12.47
N ALA A 79 7.25 -4.97 -11.90
CA ALA A 79 6.02 -5.42 -11.27
C ALA A 79 5.12 -6.18 -12.25
N THR A 80 4.92 -5.65 -13.45
CA THR A 80 4.11 -6.28 -14.50
C THR A 80 4.65 -7.65 -14.91
N LYS A 81 5.96 -7.81 -15.07
CA LYS A 81 6.60 -9.10 -15.35
C LYS A 81 6.38 -10.14 -14.25
N LEU A 82 6.16 -9.70 -13.02
CA LEU A 82 5.83 -10.53 -11.87
C LEU A 82 4.32 -10.68 -11.63
N ASN A 83 3.47 -10.25 -12.57
CA ASN A 83 2.01 -10.23 -12.47
C ASN A 83 1.52 -9.40 -11.26
N MET A 84 2.20 -8.32 -10.95
CA MET A 84 1.86 -7.40 -9.87
C MET A 84 1.42 -6.05 -10.40
N LYS A 85 0.56 -5.36 -9.64
CA LYS A 85 0.14 -3.97 -9.91
C LYS A 85 0.89 -3.03 -8.96
N THR A 86 1.46 -1.96 -9.51
CA THR A 86 2.11 -0.91 -8.71
C THR A 86 1.05 0.05 -8.16
N ILE A 87 1.07 0.26 -6.85
CA ILE A 87 0.08 1.04 -6.12
C ILE A 87 0.75 2.25 -5.46
N GLN A 88 0.10 3.39 -5.56
CA GLN A 88 0.42 4.60 -4.81
C GLN A 88 -0.72 4.94 -3.84
N TRP A 89 -0.78 6.18 -3.37
CA TRP A 89 -1.82 6.72 -2.51
C TRP A 89 -2.27 8.09 -3.02
N SER A 90 -3.49 8.47 -2.70
CA SER A 90 -4.02 9.80 -2.98
C SER A 90 -4.06 10.69 -1.74
N VAL A 91 -4.07 10.08 -0.55
CA VAL A 91 -4.07 10.80 0.73
C VAL A 91 -2.91 10.32 1.59
N ASP A 92 -1.96 11.20 1.86
CA ASP A 92 -0.86 10.97 2.81
C ASP A 92 -1.26 11.55 4.18
N SER A 93 -1.35 10.70 5.19
CA SER A 93 -1.68 11.12 6.56
C SER A 93 -0.61 12.03 7.17
N LEU A 94 0.64 11.91 6.72
CA LEU A 94 1.83 12.53 7.32
C LEU A 94 2.01 12.20 8.81
N ASP A 95 1.50 11.06 9.26
CA ASP A 95 1.58 10.60 10.64
C ASP A 95 3.02 10.52 11.17
N TRP A 96 3.97 10.19 10.29
CA TRP A 96 5.41 10.11 10.59
C TRP A 96 6.07 11.47 10.88
N LYS A 97 5.38 12.60 10.61
CA LYS A 97 5.92 13.96 10.83
C LYS A 97 5.73 14.48 12.26
N GLY A 98 5.25 13.63 13.17
CA GLY A 98 5.04 14.03 14.57
C GLY A 98 3.79 14.87 14.78
N LEU A 99 2.83 14.81 13.86
CA LEU A 99 1.51 15.43 14.00
C LEU A 99 0.77 14.82 15.19
N ASP A 100 -0.06 15.62 15.84
CA ASP A 100 -0.97 15.09 16.86
C ASP A 100 -2.16 14.34 16.24
N THR A 101 -2.93 13.67 17.08
CA THR A 101 -4.07 12.87 16.66
C THR A 101 -5.11 13.70 15.91
N ASP A 102 -5.42 14.92 16.37
CA ASP A 102 -6.43 15.79 15.75
C ASP A 102 -5.97 16.28 14.37
N GLU A 103 -4.69 16.62 14.23
CA GLU A 103 -4.10 17.03 12.97
C GLU A 103 -4.16 15.91 11.92
N ILE A 104 -3.83 14.67 12.33
CA ILE A 104 -3.89 13.49 11.45
C ILE A 104 -5.34 13.24 11.02
N VAL A 105 -6.29 13.21 11.96
CA VAL A 105 -7.72 13.01 11.70
C VAL A 105 -8.22 14.05 10.71
N LYS A 106 -8.04 15.33 11.02
CA LYS A 106 -8.49 16.43 10.16
C LYS A 106 -7.90 16.32 8.76
N ARG A 107 -6.59 16.09 8.66
CA ARG A 107 -5.89 15.99 7.38
C ARG A 107 -6.46 14.89 6.50
N VAL A 108 -6.71 13.72 7.05
CA VAL A 108 -7.22 12.57 6.30
C VAL A 108 -8.69 12.79 5.93
N THR A 109 -9.54 13.14 6.89
CA THR A 109 -10.98 13.28 6.67
C THR A 109 -11.37 14.44 5.74
N ASP A 110 -10.54 15.50 5.67
CA ASP A 110 -10.74 16.62 4.75
C ASP A 110 -10.34 16.28 3.29
N LYS A 111 -9.44 15.32 3.10
CA LYS A 111 -8.87 15.00 1.78
C LYS A 111 -9.41 13.72 1.16
N THR A 112 -10.09 12.90 1.97
CA THR A 112 -10.61 11.61 1.49
C THR A 112 -11.80 11.83 0.58
N GLU A 113 -11.76 11.20 -0.58
CA GLU A 113 -12.83 11.11 -1.56
C GLU A 113 -13.06 9.64 -1.98
N CYS A 114 -14.13 9.39 -2.70
CA CYS A 114 -14.43 8.04 -3.18
C CYS A 114 -13.28 7.52 -4.07
N GLY A 115 -12.77 6.33 -3.76
CA GLY A 115 -11.62 5.74 -4.45
C GLY A 115 -10.27 6.14 -3.87
N SER A 116 -10.23 6.87 -2.75
CA SER A 116 -8.95 7.22 -2.08
C SER A 116 -8.25 6.00 -1.54
N ILE A 117 -6.92 5.95 -1.73
CA ILE A 117 -6.00 5.10 -1.01
C ILE A 117 -5.25 5.99 -0.02
N ILE A 118 -5.32 5.65 1.27
CA ILE A 118 -4.76 6.46 2.35
C ILE A 118 -3.49 5.80 2.87
N LEU A 119 -2.41 6.57 3.01
CA LEU A 119 -1.13 6.10 3.54
C LEU A 119 -1.02 6.39 5.02
N PHE A 120 -0.65 5.36 5.78
CA PHE A 120 -0.21 5.41 7.17
C PHE A 120 1.08 4.61 7.35
N HIS A 121 1.75 4.79 8.48
CA HIS A 121 2.96 4.07 8.83
C HIS A 121 2.79 3.32 10.15
N ASN A 122 3.51 2.20 10.28
CA ASN A 122 3.60 1.47 11.54
C ASN A 122 4.51 2.20 12.55
N ASP A 123 4.40 1.81 13.83
CA ASP A 123 5.22 2.31 14.94
C ASP A 123 5.15 3.85 15.18
N ILE A 124 4.10 4.49 14.71
CA ILE A 124 3.83 5.90 14.97
C ILE A 124 2.83 6.03 16.12
N LYS A 125 3.23 6.75 17.17
CA LYS A 125 2.52 6.83 18.46
C LYS A 125 1.04 7.25 18.32
N ASN A 126 0.76 8.23 17.48
CA ASN A 126 -0.58 8.83 17.38
C ASN A 126 -1.46 8.18 16.32
N THR A 127 -0.91 7.28 15.49
CA THR A 127 -1.63 6.65 14.38
C THR A 127 -2.77 5.73 14.85
N PRO A 128 -2.65 4.89 15.89
CA PRO A 128 -3.76 4.03 16.32
C PRO A 128 -5.00 4.83 16.71
N ASP A 129 -4.84 5.86 17.58
CA ASP A 129 -5.96 6.69 18.02
C ASP A 129 -6.56 7.51 16.87
N ALA A 130 -5.73 8.02 15.97
CA ALA A 130 -6.17 8.74 14.79
C ALA A 130 -6.95 7.83 13.84
N LEU A 131 -6.48 6.60 13.61
CA LEU A 131 -7.09 5.65 12.70
C LEU A 131 -8.50 5.25 13.14
N ASP A 132 -8.70 4.94 14.42
CA ASP A 132 -10.02 4.62 14.98
C ASP A 132 -11.04 5.74 14.74
N ARG A 133 -10.64 6.98 14.99
CA ARG A 133 -11.48 8.16 14.76
C ARG A 133 -11.75 8.40 13.26
N ILE A 134 -10.72 8.26 12.41
CA ILE A 134 -10.85 8.42 10.96
C ILE A 134 -11.85 7.41 10.39
N LEU A 135 -11.72 6.13 10.76
CA LEU A 135 -12.64 5.08 10.31
C LEU A 135 -14.07 5.44 10.72
N THR A 136 -14.29 5.79 11.99
CA THR A 136 -15.61 6.19 12.50
C THR A 136 -16.20 7.41 11.76
N GLU A 137 -15.39 8.43 11.49
CA GLU A 137 -15.86 9.65 10.82
C GLU A 137 -16.16 9.41 9.34
N LEU A 138 -15.34 8.63 8.65
CA LEU A 138 -15.56 8.32 7.24
C LEU A 138 -16.78 7.40 7.06
N GLU A 139 -17.02 6.43 7.95
CA GLU A 139 -18.25 5.62 7.95
C GLU A 139 -19.50 6.50 8.13
N LYS A 140 -19.47 7.46 9.07
CA LYS A 140 -20.57 8.43 9.25
C LYS A 140 -20.82 9.30 8.01
N LYS A 141 -19.79 9.55 7.21
CA LYS A 141 -19.89 10.25 5.92
C LYS A 141 -20.38 9.33 4.78
N GLY A 142 -20.62 8.03 5.03
CA GLY A 142 -21.11 7.06 4.06
C GLY A 142 -20.03 6.35 3.24
N TYR A 143 -18.76 6.46 3.62
CA TYR A 143 -17.70 5.67 2.99
C TYR A 143 -17.71 4.22 3.47
N SER A 144 -17.34 3.30 2.59
CA SER A 144 -17.05 1.91 2.90
C SER A 144 -15.57 1.64 2.69
N PHE A 145 -15.00 0.79 3.54
CA PHE A 145 -13.59 0.38 3.43
C PHE A 145 -13.51 -0.98 2.73
N VAL A 146 -12.61 -1.06 1.78
CA VAL A 146 -12.37 -2.27 0.98
C VAL A 146 -10.87 -2.49 0.84
N THR A 147 -10.46 -3.69 0.45
CA THR A 147 -9.06 -3.95 0.10
C THR A 147 -8.67 -3.19 -1.18
N VAL A 148 -7.37 -2.99 -1.40
CA VAL A 148 -6.92 -2.30 -2.61
C VAL A 148 -7.28 -3.09 -3.86
N SER A 149 -7.21 -4.42 -3.81
CA SER A 149 -7.61 -5.27 -4.94
C SER A 149 -9.10 -5.16 -5.28
N GLU A 150 -9.97 -4.91 -4.29
CA GLU A 150 -11.39 -4.64 -4.54
C GLU A 150 -11.64 -3.22 -5.06
N LEU A 151 -10.75 -2.27 -4.72
CA LEU A 151 -10.90 -0.87 -5.10
C LEU A 151 -10.50 -0.60 -6.55
N ILE A 152 -9.40 -1.20 -7.01
CA ILE A 152 -8.82 -0.90 -8.31
C ILE A 152 -9.57 -1.58 -9.44
N TYR A 153 -9.64 -0.92 -10.59
CA TYR A 153 -10.24 -1.53 -11.78
C TYR A 153 -9.39 -2.70 -12.27
N ASP A 154 -10.10 -3.77 -12.64
CA ASP A 154 -9.56 -4.91 -13.37
C ASP A 154 -10.16 -4.90 -14.78
N GLY A 155 -9.34 -4.79 -15.83
CA GLY A 155 -9.80 -4.77 -17.22
C GLY A 155 -9.62 -3.40 -17.90
N ASP A 156 -10.65 -2.86 -18.56
CA ASP A 156 -10.51 -1.72 -19.46
C ASP A 156 -10.51 -0.37 -18.70
N TYR A 157 -9.31 0.15 -18.46
CA TYR A 157 -9.08 1.48 -17.87
C TYR A 157 -7.84 2.14 -18.48
N LYS A 158 -7.75 3.44 -18.33
CA LYS A 158 -6.51 4.21 -18.56
C LYS A 158 -6.01 4.81 -17.25
N ILE A 159 -4.73 5.09 -17.20
CA ILE A 159 -4.11 5.84 -16.09
C ILE A 159 -3.85 7.25 -16.59
N ASP A 160 -4.30 8.26 -15.83
CA ASP A 160 -4.04 9.65 -16.14
C ASP A 160 -2.63 10.10 -15.70
N SER A 161 -2.28 11.34 -15.94
CA SER A 161 -0.98 11.91 -15.58
C SER A 161 -0.74 12.01 -14.06
N ALA A 162 -1.80 11.90 -13.26
CA ALA A 162 -1.72 11.86 -11.79
C ALA A 162 -1.63 10.43 -11.23
N GLY A 163 -1.65 9.39 -12.09
CA GLY A 163 -1.61 7.99 -11.68
C GLY A 163 -2.98 7.42 -11.30
N LYS A 164 -4.08 8.15 -11.54
CA LYS A 164 -5.43 7.69 -11.22
C LYS A 164 -5.97 6.79 -12.33
N GLN A 165 -6.54 5.65 -11.94
CA GLN A 165 -7.28 4.80 -12.87
C GLN A 165 -8.60 5.47 -13.27
N ILE A 166 -8.85 5.54 -14.56
CA ILE A 166 -10.10 6.06 -15.13
C ILE A 166 -10.69 4.97 -16.02
N LYS A 167 -11.88 4.50 -15.65
CA LYS A 167 -12.60 3.51 -16.46
C LYS A 167 -12.87 4.08 -17.85
N ASN A 168 -12.54 3.32 -18.89
CA ASN A 168 -12.90 3.71 -20.24
C ASN A 168 -14.43 3.76 -20.37
N ALA A 169 -14.95 4.80 -21.03
CA ALA A 169 -16.36 4.83 -21.34
C ALA A 169 -16.70 3.59 -22.20
N ALA A 170 -17.76 2.86 -21.83
CA ALA A 170 -18.25 1.78 -22.67
C ALA A 170 -18.46 2.35 -24.07
N ALA A 171 -17.86 1.75 -25.10
CA ALA A 171 -18.18 2.07 -26.47
C ALA A 171 -19.66 1.69 -26.68
N ASN A 172 -20.49 2.71 -26.86
CA ASN A 172 -21.91 2.53 -27.20
C ASN A 172 -22.07 1.89 -28.58
#